data_68b997228ee9b37db8a0123be1ab3520
#
_entry.id   68b997228ee9b37db8a0123be1ab3520
#
_cell.length_a   1.000
_cell.length_b   1.000
_cell.length_c   1.000
_cell.angle_alpha   90.00
_cell.angle_beta   90.00
_cell.angle_gamma   90.00
#
_symmetry.space_group_name_H-M   'P 1'
#
loop_
_entity.id
_entity.type
_entity.pdbx_description
1 polymer ?
#
loop_
_entity_poly.entity_id
_entity_poly.type
_entity_poly.pdbx_seq_one_letter_code
_entity_poly.pdbx_strand_id
1 'polypeptide(L)'
;MKDFCIIGSGISGATIANSLSKKYSLDVYDKARGAGGRSSNKKLSKNESFDHGVQYISPKSTQFKKFIKNLLTKKIVKKWPGKHLFLNTDKKEDKKHIKIIGKKGNNAISKHLLKDIDCNFNSEVVKIFNNNKIWEVSFSDGSKKLYKSLILTCPFPQLKKLSKRYIKHSFINKKIKMDANITVMMVIKKRKLNISSYFFNDKILGWAGNEN
;
A
#
# COMPACT_ATOMS: atom_id res chain seq x y z
N MET A 1 16.76 -10.25 -20.66
CA MET A 1 15.30 -10.03 -20.45
C MET A 1 14.89 -10.75 -19.17
N LYS A 2 14.31 -10.06 -18.18
CA LYS A 2 13.82 -10.66 -16.93
C LYS A 2 12.47 -11.37 -17.13
N ASP A 3 12.13 -12.26 -16.18
CA ASP A 3 10.90 -13.05 -16.27
C ASP A 3 9.65 -12.20 -16.00
N PHE A 4 9.70 -11.32 -14.98
CA PHE A 4 8.55 -10.53 -14.57
C PHE A 4 8.86 -9.04 -14.48
N CYS A 5 7.91 -8.21 -14.92
CA CYS A 5 7.77 -6.82 -14.54
C CYS A 5 6.54 -6.68 -13.63
N ILE A 6 6.72 -6.13 -12.43
CA ILE A 6 5.64 -5.85 -11.50
C ILE A 6 5.42 -4.34 -11.44
N ILE A 7 4.21 -3.89 -11.79
CA ILE A 7 3.85 -2.46 -11.79
C ILE A 7 3.04 -2.16 -10.53
N GLY A 8 3.65 -1.40 -9.63
CA GLY A 8 3.14 -1.03 -8.32
C GLY A 8 3.90 -1.70 -7.17
N SER A 9 4.40 -0.90 -6.23
CA SER A 9 5.13 -1.32 -5.02
C SER A 9 4.30 -1.23 -3.74
N GLY A 10 2.97 -1.21 -3.89
CA GLY A 10 2.03 -1.36 -2.77
C GLY A 10 2.10 -2.76 -2.16
N ILE A 11 1.28 -3.03 -1.14
CA ILE A 11 1.30 -4.31 -0.42
C ILE A 11 1.12 -5.52 -1.33
N SER A 12 0.26 -5.42 -2.35
CA SER A 12 0.02 -6.51 -3.32
C SER A 12 1.27 -6.79 -4.16
N GLY A 13 1.84 -5.74 -4.78
CA GLY A 13 3.06 -5.88 -5.60
C GLY A 13 4.25 -6.37 -4.78
N ALA A 14 4.43 -5.84 -3.57
CA ALA A 14 5.48 -6.26 -2.65
C ALA A 14 5.34 -7.73 -2.24
N THR A 15 4.11 -8.21 -1.96
CA THR A 15 3.86 -9.61 -1.59
C THR A 15 4.16 -10.55 -2.76
N ILE A 16 3.71 -10.20 -3.96
CA ILE A 16 3.95 -11.00 -5.17
C ILE A 16 5.44 -11.02 -5.50
N ALA A 17 6.09 -9.84 -5.49
CA ALA A 17 7.52 -9.74 -5.75
C ALA A 17 8.34 -10.59 -4.79
N ASN A 18 8.06 -10.53 -3.48
CA ASN A 18 8.73 -11.35 -2.47
C ASN A 18 8.55 -12.85 -2.69
N SER A 19 7.38 -13.27 -3.17
CA SER A 19 7.12 -14.68 -3.46
C SER A 19 7.83 -15.16 -4.71
N LEU A 20 7.84 -14.34 -5.77
CA LEU A 20 8.40 -14.71 -7.08
C LEU A 20 9.93 -14.58 -7.13
N SER A 21 10.52 -13.63 -6.42
CA SER A 21 11.98 -13.37 -6.44
C SER A 21 12.84 -14.57 -6.02
N LYS A 22 12.24 -15.54 -5.32
CA LYS A 22 12.91 -16.80 -4.92
C LYS A 22 13.22 -17.73 -6.09
N LYS A 23 12.52 -17.59 -7.22
CA LYS A 23 12.61 -18.50 -8.36
C LYS A 23 12.77 -17.80 -9.71
N TYR A 24 12.45 -16.52 -9.78
CA TYR A 24 12.37 -15.78 -11.03
C TYR A 24 13.10 -14.45 -10.94
N SER A 25 13.65 -14.02 -12.07
CA SER A 25 14.20 -12.68 -12.23
C SER A 25 13.08 -11.67 -12.43
N LEU A 26 13.09 -10.56 -11.70
CA LEU A 26 12.03 -9.56 -11.79
C LEU A 26 12.51 -8.15 -11.49
N ASP A 27 11.74 -7.17 -11.95
CA ASP A 27 11.82 -5.77 -11.57
C ASP A 27 10.47 -5.31 -11.01
N VAL A 28 10.52 -4.40 -10.03
CA VAL A 28 9.35 -3.68 -9.53
C VAL A 28 9.44 -2.22 -9.92
N TYR A 29 8.40 -1.66 -10.52
CA TYR A 29 8.31 -0.25 -10.89
C TYR A 29 7.18 0.44 -10.16
N ASP A 30 7.46 1.64 -9.67
CA ASP A 30 6.43 2.51 -9.09
C ASP A 30 6.69 3.97 -9.47
N LYS A 31 5.63 4.70 -9.79
CA LYS A 31 5.70 6.14 -10.06
C LYS A 31 5.96 6.96 -8.81
N ALA A 32 5.69 6.41 -7.64
CA ALA A 32 5.95 7.06 -6.36
C ALA A 32 7.44 7.02 -5.99
N ARG A 33 7.84 7.88 -5.07
CA ARG A 33 9.22 7.98 -4.55
C ARG A 33 9.63 6.83 -3.63
N GLY A 34 8.73 5.90 -3.34
CA GLY A 34 9.02 4.78 -2.46
C GLY A 34 7.86 3.80 -2.32
N ALA A 35 8.14 2.66 -1.73
CA ALA A 35 7.20 1.58 -1.53
C ALA A 35 6.07 1.95 -0.56
N GLY A 36 4.89 1.34 -0.77
CA GLY A 36 3.75 1.47 0.13
C GLY A 36 2.40 1.62 -0.59
N GLY A 37 2.35 2.33 -1.72
CA GLY A 37 1.08 2.63 -2.38
C GLY A 37 0.09 3.29 -1.42
N ARG A 38 -1.09 2.71 -1.23
CA ARG A 38 -2.11 3.20 -0.28
C ARG A 38 -1.74 3.05 1.22
N SER A 39 -0.65 2.41 1.55
CA SER A 39 -0.06 2.41 2.90
C SER A 39 1.19 3.30 2.98
N SER A 40 1.33 4.26 2.07
CA SER A 40 2.47 5.16 2.06
C SER A 40 2.50 6.09 3.28
N ASN A 41 3.73 6.48 3.63
CA ASN A 41 4.02 7.33 4.76
C ASN A 41 4.73 8.60 4.25
N LYS A 42 4.32 9.75 4.72
CA LYS A 42 4.92 11.06 4.40
C LYS A 42 5.86 11.49 5.51
N LYS A 43 7.16 11.61 5.20
CA LYS A 43 8.12 12.22 6.11
C LYS A 43 8.01 13.73 6.07
N LEU A 44 7.99 14.38 7.22
CA LEU A 44 8.13 15.82 7.39
C LEU A 44 9.54 16.19 7.80
N SER A 45 10.12 15.46 8.76
CA SER A 45 11.48 15.65 9.26
C SER A 45 12.18 14.31 9.49
N LYS A 46 13.36 14.31 10.09
CA LYS A 46 14.11 13.10 10.45
C LYS A 46 13.28 12.21 11.39
N ASN A 47 12.51 12.80 12.30
CA ASN A 47 11.80 12.10 13.38
C ASN A 47 10.27 12.13 13.24
N GLU A 48 9.74 12.88 12.28
CA GLU A 48 8.29 13.08 12.11
C GLU A 48 7.82 12.54 10.78
N SER A 49 6.76 11.76 10.81
CA SER A 49 6.15 11.23 9.62
C SER A 49 4.67 10.89 9.87
N PHE A 50 3.87 10.88 8.81
CA PHE A 50 2.45 10.59 8.84
C PHE A 50 2.07 9.47 7.88
N ASP A 51 1.22 8.59 8.34
CA ASP A 51 0.52 7.61 7.52
C ASP A 51 -0.77 8.23 6.99
N HIS A 52 -0.76 8.67 5.73
CA HIS A 52 -1.87 9.40 5.12
C HIS A 52 -2.82 8.51 4.27
N GLY A 53 -2.64 7.20 4.32
CA GLY A 53 -3.48 6.23 3.63
C GLY A 53 -4.09 5.22 4.60
N VAL A 54 -3.57 3.99 4.64
CA VAL A 54 -3.97 2.97 5.61
C VAL A 54 -3.62 3.42 7.02
N GLN A 55 -4.62 3.48 7.86
CA GLN A 55 -4.52 3.96 9.24
C GLN A 55 -3.92 2.88 10.17
N TYR A 56 -4.40 1.65 10.04
CA TYR A 56 -3.95 0.49 10.80
C TYR A 56 -4.30 -0.81 10.07
N ILE A 57 -3.77 -1.90 10.57
CA ILE A 57 -4.00 -3.24 10.04
C ILE A 57 -4.73 -4.04 11.12
N SER A 58 -5.84 -4.68 10.75
CA SER A 58 -6.60 -5.58 11.60
C SER A 58 -6.64 -6.98 10.97
N PRO A 59 -5.77 -7.92 11.40
CA PRO A 59 -5.68 -9.24 10.80
C PRO A 59 -6.88 -10.09 11.20
N LYS A 60 -7.66 -10.56 10.20
CA LYS A 60 -8.85 -11.40 10.44
C LYS A 60 -8.56 -12.89 10.18
N SER A 61 -8.02 -13.24 9.01
CA SER A 61 -7.77 -14.64 8.66
C SER A 61 -6.59 -15.23 9.43
N THR A 62 -6.61 -16.54 9.65
CA THR A 62 -5.54 -17.29 10.33
C THR A 62 -4.19 -17.11 9.63
N GLN A 63 -4.18 -17.16 8.31
CA GLN A 63 -2.98 -16.96 7.49
C GLN A 63 -2.38 -15.56 7.70
N PHE A 64 -3.22 -14.52 7.67
CA PHE A 64 -2.78 -13.16 7.85
C PHE A 64 -2.34 -12.89 9.30
N LYS A 65 -3.00 -13.49 10.30
CA LYS A 65 -2.54 -13.45 11.70
C LYS A 65 -1.14 -14.04 11.86
N LYS A 66 -0.86 -15.20 11.23
CA LYS A 66 0.48 -15.82 11.23
C LYS A 66 1.53 -14.93 10.60
N PHE A 67 1.22 -14.31 9.47
CA PHE A 67 2.09 -13.34 8.80
C PHE A 67 2.40 -12.14 9.71
N ILE A 68 1.37 -11.50 10.30
CA ILE A 68 1.55 -10.36 11.22
C ILE A 68 2.33 -10.78 12.47
N LYS A 69 2.13 -11.98 13.02
CA LYS A 69 2.93 -12.49 14.15
C LYS A 69 4.43 -12.52 13.79
N ASN A 70 4.79 -12.99 12.61
CA ASN A 70 6.18 -12.97 12.14
C ASN A 70 6.73 -11.54 12.03
N LEU A 71 5.95 -10.59 11.51
CA LEU A 71 6.36 -9.19 11.42
C LEU A 71 6.51 -8.51 12.80
N LEU A 72 5.69 -8.89 13.77
CA LEU A 72 5.84 -8.44 15.17
C LEU A 72 7.14 -8.94 15.77
N THR A 73 7.48 -10.22 15.61
CA THR A 73 8.75 -10.81 16.06
C THR A 73 9.94 -10.10 15.44
N LYS A 74 9.87 -9.78 14.14
CA LYS A 74 10.90 -9.02 13.43
C LYS A 74 10.91 -7.52 13.72
N LYS A 75 10.01 -7.04 14.57
CA LYS A 75 9.85 -5.62 14.95
C LYS A 75 9.62 -4.68 13.74
N ILE A 76 9.02 -5.19 12.67
CA ILE A 76 8.61 -4.40 11.49
C ILE A 76 7.31 -3.65 11.77
N VAL A 77 6.41 -4.29 12.53
CA VAL A 77 5.15 -3.71 12.98
C VAL A 77 5.08 -3.75 14.51
N LYS A 78 4.16 -3.01 15.08
CA LYS A 78 3.85 -2.99 16.52
C LYS A 78 2.34 -2.97 16.72
N LYS A 79 1.86 -3.38 17.92
CA LYS A 79 0.50 -3.09 18.33
C LYS A 79 0.34 -1.58 18.47
N TRP A 80 -0.78 -1.04 18.05
CA TRP A 80 -1.09 0.36 18.23
C TRP A 80 -1.63 0.54 19.68
N PRO A 81 -0.87 1.19 20.56
CA PRO A 81 -1.28 1.35 21.96
C PRO A 81 -2.42 2.37 22.06
N GLY A 82 -3.00 2.48 23.28
CA GLY A 82 -4.02 3.47 23.61
C GLY A 82 -5.44 3.03 23.25
N LYS A 83 -6.39 3.92 23.54
CA LYS A 83 -7.81 3.69 23.31
C LYS A 83 -8.21 4.08 21.88
N HIS A 84 -9.18 3.37 21.35
CA HIS A 84 -9.80 3.66 20.04
C HIS A 84 -11.29 3.88 20.27
N LEU A 85 -11.73 5.11 20.15
CA LEU A 85 -13.08 5.52 20.54
C LEU A 85 -13.97 5.69 19.31
N PHE A 86 -15.25 5.41 19.49
CA PHE A 86 -16.29 5.78 18.57
C PHE A 86 -17.02 7.00 19.12
N LEU A 87 -17.25 7.98 18.26
CA LEU A 87 -18.00 9.19 18.58
C LEU A 87 -19.29 9.22 17.76
N ASN A 88 -20.33 9.80 18.33
CA ASN A 88 -21.65 9.90 17.70
C ASN A 88 -22.26 8.52 17.35
N THR A 89 -22.00 7.51 18.19
CA THR A 89 -22.57 6.16 18.09
C THR A 89 -22.82 5.59 19.49
N ASP A 90 -23.62 4.52 19.60
CA ASP A 90 -23.84 3.79 20.85
C ASP A 90 -22.58 3.04 21.33
N LYS A 91 -21.64 2.78 20.44
CA LYS A 91 -20.36 2.14 20.78
C LYS A 91 -19.38 3.18 21.30
N LYS A 92 -18.86 2.96 22.51
CA LYS A 92 -17.89 3.88 23.13
C LYS A 92 -16.43 3.58 22.77
N GLU A 93 -16.04 2.30 22.73
CA GLU A 93 -14.64 1.89 22.51
C GLU A 93 -14.52 0.61 21.68
N ASP A 94 -13.58 0.56 20.74
CA ASP A 94 -13.25 -0.67 20.00
C ASP A 94 -12.21 -1.51 20.77
N LYS A 95 -12.68 -2.34 21.69
CA LYS A 95 -11.86 -3.32 22.43
C LYS A 95 -11.69 -4.65 21.69
N LYS A 96 -12.51 -4.89 20.66
CA LYS A 96 -12.62 -6.21 20.02
C LYS A 96 -11.49 -6.51 19.04
N HIS A 97 -10.93 -5.49 18.40
CA HIS A 97 -9.99 -5.68 17.30
C HIS A 97 -8.59 -5.18 17.64
N ILE A 98 -7.62 -6.09 17.55
CA ILE A 98 -6.20 -5.72 17.64
C ILE A 98 -5.85 -4.86 16.44
N LYS A 99 -5.36 -3.65 16.69
CA LYS A 99 -4.85 -2.73 15.67
C LYS A 99 -3.33 -2.79 15.63
N ILE A 100 -2.80 -2.97 14.44
CA ILE A 100 -1.36 -3.09 14.19
C ILE A 100 -0.95 -1.94 13.27
N ILE A 101 0.17 -1.32 13.59
CA ILE A 101 0.77 -0.25 12.78
C ILE A 101 2.23 -0.57 12.45
N GLY A 102 2.73 0.00 11.39
CA GLY A 102 4.14 -0.07 11.03
C GLY A 102 5.01 0.66 12.07
N LYS A 103 6.15 0.09 12.47
CA LYS A 103 7.03 0.71 13.47
C LYS A 103 7.62 2.06 13.03
N LYS A 104 7.82 2.24 11.73
CA LYS A 104 8.34 3.47 11.08
C LYS A 104 7.41 3.92 9.95
N GLY A 105 6.09 3.82 10.15
CA GLY A 105 5.05 4.05 9.17
C GLY A 105 4.51 2.76 8.53
N ASN A 106 3.27 2.80 8.08
CA ASN A 106 2.54 1.63 7.59
C ASN A 106 3.12 1.03 6.28
N ASN A 107 3.95 1.78 5.57
CA ASN A 107 4.72 1.27 4.43
C ASN A 107 5.89 0.33 4.83
N ALA A 108 6.16 0.16 6.12
CA ALA A 108 7.22 -0.72 6.61
C ALA A 108 7.06 -2.18 6.13
N ILE A 109 5.82 -2.64 5.96
CA ILE A 109 5.55 -3.99 5.46
C ILE A 109 6.00 -4.12 4.01
N SER A 110 5.57 -3.21 3.13
CA SER A 110 6.00 -3.22 1.72
C SER A 110 7.51 -3.09 1.59
N LYS A 111 8.14 -2.20 2.35
CA LYS A 111 9.60 -2.05 2.38
C LYS A 111 10.32 -3.33 2.84
N HIS A 112 9.78 -4.00 3.87
CA HIS A 112 10.36 -5.26 4.34
C HIS A 112 10.29 -6.36 3.30
N LEU A 113 9.15 -6.47 2.61
CA LEU A 113 8.94 -7.48 1.56
C LEU A 113 9.81 -7.24 0.32
N LEU A 114 10.17 -5.99 0.06
CA LEU A 114 10.95 -5.57 -1.11
C LEU A 114 12.44 -5.37 -0.80
N LYS A 115 12.91 -5.69 0.41
CA LYS A 115 14.25 -5.33 0.89
C LYS A 115 15.39 -5.76 -0.05
N ASP A 116 15.28 -6.96 -0.61
CA ASP A 116 16.33 -7.57 -1.44
C ASP A 116 15.86 -7.71 -2.91
N ILE A 117 14.99 -6.80 -3.37
CA ILE A 117 14.39 -6.83 -4.71
C ILE A 117 14.68 -5.51 -5.43
N ASP A 118 15.05 -5.59 -6.70
CA ASP A 118 15.27 -4.44 -7.56
C ASP A 118 13.97 -3.62 -7.73
N CYS A 119 13.91 -2.47 -7.07
CA CYS A 119 12.78 -1.55 -7.11
C CYS A 119 13.16 -0.24 -7.77
N ASN A 120 12.47 0.11 -8.83
CA ASN A 120 12.66 1.35 -9.58
C ASN A 120 11.51 2.31 -9.20
N PHE A 121 11.83 3.28 -8.35
CA PHE A 121 10.92 4.34 -7.95
C PHE A 121 11.03 5.56 -8.89
N ASN A 122 10.07 6.50 -8.81
CA ASN A 122 9.92 7.62 -9.75
C ASN A 122 9.86 7.15 -11.22
N SER A 123 9.39 5.93 -11.46
CA SER A 123 9.37 5.28 -12.77
C SER A 123 7.92 4.97 -13.17
N GLU A 124 7.29 5.91 -13.85
CA GLU A 124 5.92 5.73 -14.29
C GLU A 124 5.85 4.94 -15.58
N VAL A 125 5.15 3.81 -15.54
CA VAL A 125 4.81 3.05 -16.75
C VAL A 125 3.61 3.71 -17.42
N VAL A 126 3.81 4.16 -18.65
CA VAL A 126 2.79 4.89 -19.43
C VAL A 126 2.13 4.03 -20.50
N LYS A 127 2.82 3.01 -21.00
CA LYS A 127 2.31 2.11 -22.03
C LYS A 127 2.86 0.69 -21.86
N ILE A 128 2.06 -0.29 -22.17
CA ILE A 128 2.47 -1.69 -22.32
C ILE A 128 2.06 -2.19 -23.71
N PHE A 129 2.88 -3.03 -24.30
CA PHE A 129 2.61 -3.64 -25.58
C PHE A 129 3.09 -5.10 -25.58
N ASN A 130 2.26 -6.02 -26.08
CA ASN A 130 2.62 -7.42 -26.24
C ASN A 130 2.93 -7.71 -27.69
N ASN A 131 4.14 -8.19 -27.94
CA ASN A 131 4.56 -8.66 -29.23
C ASN A 131 5.04 -10.12 -29.10
N ASN A 132 4.29 -11.05 -29.66
CA ASN A 132 4.66 -12.47 -29.70
C ASN A 132 5.11 -13.04 -28.35
N LYS A 133 4.29 -12.86 -27.31
CA LYS A 133 4.54 -13.31 -25.93
C LYS A 133 5.61 -12.53 -25.15
N ILE A 134 6.19 -11.48 -25.74
CA ILE A 134 7.12 -10.57 -25.07
C ILE A 134 6.39 -9.26 -24.78
N TRP A 135 6.53 -8.77 -23.56
CA TRP A 135 5.95 -7.51 -23.13
C TRP A 135 6.98 -6.38 -23.22
N GLU A 136 6.71 -5.38 -24.03
CA GLU A 136 7.40 -4.09 -24.01
C GLU A 136 6.70 -3.16 -23.02
N VAL A 137 7.47 -2.63 -22.08
CA VAL A 137 7.01 -1.67 -21.07
C VAL A 137 7.69 -0.34 -21.37
N SER A 138 6.89 0.70 -21.64
CA SER A 138 7.38 2.06 -21.90
C SER A 138 7.18 2.95 -20.67
N PHE A 139 8.18 3.74 -20.36
CA PHE A 139 8.20 4.64 -19.20
C PHE A 139 8.01 6.10 -19.61
N SER A 140 7.70 6.95 -18.65
CA SER A 140 7.46 8.40 -18.87
C SER A 140 8.72 9.17 -19.32
N ASP A 141 9.91 8.64 -19.05
CA ASP A 141 11.20 9.17 -19.51
C ASP A 141 11.57 8.76 -20.95
N GLY A 142 10.67 8.06 -21.65
CA GLY A 142 10.87 7.55 -23.00
C GLY A 142 11.59 6.22 -23.08
N SER A 143 12.14 5.71 -22.00
CA SER A 143 12.83 4.42 -21.97
C SER A 143 11.85 3.24 -22.15
N LYS A 144 12.38 2.11 -22.62
CA LYS A 144 11.63 0.87 -22.85
C LYS A 144 12.39 -0.33 -22.33
N LYS A 145 11.65 -1.31 -21.79
CA LYS A 145 12.23 -2.59 -21.34
C LYS A 145 11.34 -3.76 -21.73
N LEU A 146 11.95 -4.92 -21.89
CA LEU A 146 11.29 -6.16 -22.33
C LEU A 146 11.22 -7.19 -21.20
N TYR A 147 10.06 -7.85 -21.07
CA TYR A 147 9.78 -8.87 -20.06
C TYR A 147 8.98 -10.04 -20.65
N LYS A 148 9.14 -11.23 -20.06
CA LYS A 148 8.32 -12.40 -20.43
C LYS A 148 6.89 -12.25 -19.91
N SER A 149 6.68 -11.63 -18.75
CA SER A 149 5.37 -11.52 -18.10
C SER A 149 5.20 -10.19 -17.39
N LEU A 150 3.95 -9.70 -17.31
CA LEU A 150 3.58 -8.50 -16.55
C LEU A 150 2.62 -8.84 -15.42
N ILE A 151 2.80 -8.16 -14.29
CA ILE A 151 1.87 -8.18 -13.16
C ILE A 151 1.51 -6.73 -12.82
N LEU A 152 0.22 -6.40 -12.95
CA LEU A 152 -0.31 -5.08 -12.68
C LEU A 152 -0.96 -5.07 -11.31
N THR A 153 -0.42 -4.30 -10.35
CA THR A 153 -0.97 -4.14 -8.99
C THR A 153 -1.40 -2.71 -8.69
N CYS A 154 -1.41 -1.87 -9.70
CA CYS A 154 -1.90 -0.50 -9.62
C CYS A 154 -3.43 -0.46 -9.40
N PRO A 155 -3.98 0.64 -8.87
CA PRO A 155 -5.42 0.82 -8.68
C PRO A 155 -6.20 0.69 -10.01
N PHE A 156 -7.50 0.34 -9.92
CA PHE A 156 -8.32 0.03 -11.08
C PHE A 156 -8.34 1.11 -12.17
N PRO A 157 -8.38 2.42 -11.89
CA PRO A 157 -8.33 3.43 -12.94
C PRO A 157 -7.05 3.37 -13.79
N GLN A 158 -5.89 3.19 -13.15
CA GLN A 158 -4.60 3.05 -13.82
C GLN A 158 -4.50 1.71 -14.56
N LEU A 159 -4.97 0.62 -13.94
CA LEU A 159 -5.05 -0.69 -14.56
C LEU A 159 -5.89 -0.62 -15.84
N LYS A 160 -7.07 -0.01 -15.78
CA LYS A 160 -7.95 0.17 -16.95
C LYS A 160 -7.24 0.93 -18.08
N LYS A 161 -6.51 2.01 -17.77
CA LYS A 161 -5.77 2.81 -18.75
C LYS A 161 -4.69 1.99 -19.45
N LEU A 162 -3.88 1.23 -18.69
CA LEU A 162 -2.76 0.46 -19.20
C LEU A 162 -3.21 -0.78 -19.97
N SER A 163 -4.22 -1.50 -19.47
CA SER A 163 -4.54 -2.85 -19.90
C SER A 163 -5.79 -2.98 -20.78
N LYS A 164 -6.43 -1.88 -21.16
CA LYS A 164 -7.69 -1.86 -21.93
C LYS A 164 -7.70 -2.79 -23.15
N ARG A 165 -6.57 -2.94 -23.83
CA ARG A 165 -6.43 -3.79 -25.03
C ARG A 165 -6.30 -5.29 -24.72
N TYR A 166 -5.96 -5.66 -23.48
CA TYR A 166 -5.57 -7.02 -23.09
C TYR A 166 -6.55 -7.69 -22.13
N ILE A 167 -7.47 -6.91 -21.56
CA ILE A 167 -8.45 -7.43 -20.60
C ILE A 167 -9.83 -7.48 -21.26
N LYS A 168 -10.55 -8.59 -21.03
CA LYS A 168 -11.92 -8.77 -21.57
C LYS A 168 -12.82 -7.60 -21.18
N HIS A 169 -13.66 -7.17 -22.15
CA HIS A 169 -14.58 -6.05 -21.99
C HIS A 169 -15.50 -6.19 -20.76
N SER A 170 -15.96 -7.40 -20.47
CA SER A 170 -16.80 -7.71 -19.29
C SER A 170 -16.13 -7.38 -17.96
N PHE A 171 -14.79 -7.50 -17.87
CA PHE A 171 -14.05 -7.14 -16.67
C PHE A 171 -13.80 -5.63 -16.57
N ILE A 172 -13.44 -4.98 -17.69
CA ILE A 172 -13.19 -3.53 -17.74
C ILE A 172 -14.46 -2.73 -17.46
N ASN A 173 -15.61 -3.25 -17.85
CA ASN A 173 -16.91 -2.59 -17.67
C ASN A 173 -17.52 -2.83 -16.29
N LYS A 174 -16.92 -3.65 -15.41
CA LYS A 174 -17.34 -3.70 -14.02
C LYS A 174 -17.28 -2.30 -13.41
N LYS A 175 -18.40 -1.87 -12.82
CA LYS A 175 -18.48 -0.59 -12.08
C LYS A 175 -17.73 -0.70 -10.75
N ILE A 176 -16.39 -0.76 -10.82
CA ILE A 176 -15.55 -0.67 -9.62
C ILE A 176 -15.45 0.81 -9.27
N LYS A 177 -16.19 1.20 -8.24
CA LYS A 177 -16.16 2.55 -7.70
C LYS A 177 -14.99 2.69 -6.72
N MET A 178 -14.24 3.75 -6.85
CA MET A 178 -13.21 4.15 -5.88
C MET A 178 -13.59 5.53 -5.36
N ASP A 179 -13.87 5.60 -4.06
CA ASP A 179 -14.20 6.87 -3.42
C ASP A 179 -12.91 7.64 -3.11
N ALA A 180 -12.95 8.95 -3.33
CA ALA A 180 -11.87 9.84 -2.94
C ALA A 180 -11.87 10.03 -1.41
N ASN A 181 -10.68 10.05 -0.83
CA ASN A 181 -10.48 10.35 0.59
C ASN A 181 -9.49 11.50 0.71
N ILE A 182 -9.84 12.50 1.51
CA ILE A 182 -8.97 13.64 1.83
C ILE A 182 -8.41 13.41 3.23
N THR A 183 -7.09 13.43 3.34
CA THR A 183 -6.39 13.30 4.61
C THR A 183 -5.67 14.60 4.95
N VAL A 184 -6.02 15.19 6.08
CA VAL A 184 -5.33 16.35 6.65
C VAL A 184 -4.29 15.87 7.66
N MET A 185 -3.06 16.27 7.49
CA MET A 185 -1.94 15.96 8.39
C MET A 185 -1.57 17.23 9.18
N MET A 186 -1.60 17.14 10.49
CA MET A 186 -1.33 18.29 11.37
C MET A 186 -0.28 17.95 12.41
N VAL A 187 0.63 18.89 12.66
CA VAL A 187 1.52 18.87 13.82
C VAL A 187 0.92 19.77 14.87
N ILE A 188 0.70 19.22 16.05
CA ILE A 188 0.19 19.96 17.20
C ILE A 188 1.18 19.88 18.37
N LYS A 189 1.08 20.83 19.31
CA LYS A 189 1.87 20.77 20.55
C LYS A 189 1.63 19.45 21.26
N LYS A 190 2.71 18.77 21.63
CA LYS A 190 2.68 17.45 22.25
C LYS A 190 1.81 17.46 23.52
N ARG A 191 0.81 16.59 23.55
CA ARG A 191 0.00 16.30 24.73
C ARG A 191 0.02 14.79 24.99
N LYS A 192 0.04 14.39 26.28
CA LYS A 192 -0.17 12.98 26.66
C LYS A 192 -1.63 12.63 26.42
N LEU A 193 -1.92 12.00 25.31
CA LEU A 193 -3.26 11.47 25.01
C LEU A 193 -3.23 9.94 25.13
N ASN A 194 -4.07 9.38 25.99
CA ASN A 194 -4.26 7.93 26.06
C ASN A 194 -5.18 7.40 24.95
N ILE A 195 -5.56 8.27 24.01
CA ILE A 195 -6.45 7.97 22.89
C ILE A 195 -5.63 8.01 21.63
N SER A 196 -5.65 6.90 20.89
CA SER A 196 -4.90 6.75 19.65
C SER A 196 -5.73 7.05 18.41
N SER A 197 -7.04 6.82 18.46
CA SER A 197 -7.91 7.21 17.35
C SER A 197 -9.36 7.43 17.75
N TYR A 198 -10.02 8.22 16.93
CA TYR A 198 -11.45 8.46 16.95
C TYR A 198 -12.07 8.01 15.64
N PHE A 199 -13.19 7.32 15.69
CA PHE A 199 -14.07 7.03 14.58
C PHE A 199 -15.33 7.87 14.75
N PHE A 200 -15.69 8.60 13.70
CA PHE A 200 -16.84 9.48 13.72
C PHE A 200 -17.96 8.89 12.87
N ASN A 201 -19.18 8.92 13.40
CA ASN A 201 -20.37 8.72 12.58
C ASN A 201 -20.85 10.10 12.11
N ASP A 202 -20.14 10.66 11.14
CA ASP A 202 -20.35 12.01 10.63
C ASP A 202 -20.22 12.02 9.11
N LYS A 203 -20.84 13.02 8.44
CA LYS A 203 -20.84 13.13 6.97
C LYS A 203 -19.51 13.64 6.41
N ILE A 204 -18.72 14.35 7.20
CA ILE A 204 -17.50 15.03 6.76
C ILE A 204 -16.25 14.35 7.33
N LEU A 205 -16.24 14.13 8.65
CA LEU A 205 -15.10 13.57 9.35
C LEU A 205 -15.36 12.11 9.71
N GLY A 206 -14.67 11.19 9.05
CA GLY A 206 -14.81 9.77 9.31
C GLY A 206 -13.84 9.23 10.37
N TRP A 207 -12.64 9.84 10.50
CA TRP A 207 -11.60 9.32 11.37
C TRP A 207 -10.55 10.38 11.72
N ALA A 208 -10.00 10.29 12.94
CA ALA A 208 -8.81 11.01 13.36
C ALA A 208 -7.89 10.09 14.16
N GLY A 209 -6.59 10.20 14.00
CA GLY A 209 -5.61 9.39 14.70
C GLY A 209 -4.38 10.16 15.15
N ASN A 210 -3.82 9.70 16.25
CA ASN A 210 -2.55 10.17 16.80
C ASN A 210 -1.45 9.18 16.41
N GLU A 211 -0.47 9.61 15.65
CA GLU A 211 0.59 8.77 15.07
C GLU A 211 1.91 8.78 15.87
N ASN A 212 1.90 9.14 17.12
CA ASN A 212 3.10 9.14 17.97
C ASN A 212 3.57 7.75 18.39
#